data_4253ebdd76386c70b2b0a2ee6f8f220d
#
_entry.id   4253ebdd76386c70b2b0a2ee6f8f220d
#
_cell.length_a   1.000
_cell.length_b   1.000
_cell.length_c   1.000
_cell.angle_alpha   90.00
_cell.angle_beta   90.00
_cell.angle_gamma   90.00
#
_symmetry.space_group_name_H-M   'P 1'
#
loop_
_entity.id
_entity.type
_entity.pdbx_description
1 polymer ?
#
loop_
_entity_poly.entity_id
_entity_poly.type
_entity_poly.pdbx_seq_one_letter_code
_entity_poly.pdbx_strand_id
1 'polypeptide(L)'
;MDQELLDKITAVTTTEGTLAHRMGITILSASATEVVATMPVAGNVQPYGLLHGGASCVLAETIGSLGAALHAGLGRVVVGIEISATHHRGASEGEVTAVARLAHGGRTLATYDVIITDTAGRRVCTSRLTCLIRDQVPGNGAGPLGEGAGPPGEGGGPLGEGAGPLGEPGVTGS
;
A
#
# COMPACT_ATOMS: atom_id res chain seq x y z
N MET A 1 -12.08 20.62 2.63
CA MET A 1 -10.73 20.08 2.78
C MET A 1 -9.79 20.99 2.01
N ASP A 2 -8.63 21.29 2.57
CA ASP A 2 -7.65 22.17 1.94
C ASP A 2 -7.06 21.46 0.70
N GLN A 3 -7.18 22.07 -0.48
CA GLN A 3 -6.67 21.51 -1.75
C GLN A 3 -5.15 21.30 -1.70
N GLU A 4 -4.43 22.21 -1.05
CA GLU A 4 -2.98 22.13 -0.88
C GLU A 4 -2.58 20.89 -0.07
N LEU A 5 -3.32 20.54 0.97
CA LEU A 5 -3.09 19.33 1.76
C LEU A 5 -3.33 18.07 0.92
N LEU A 6 -4.39 18.04 0.13
CA LEU A 6 -4.70 16.93 -0.76
C LEU A 6 -3.57 16.71 -1.78
N ASP A 7 -3.11 17.78 -2.42
CA ASP A 7 -2.04 17.73 -3.41
C ASP A 7 -0.73 17.24 -2.80
N LYS A 8 -0.37 17.70 -1.60
CA LYS A 8 0.83 17.25 -0.88
C LYS A 8 0.77 15.76 -0.53
N ILE A 9 -0.34 15.29 0.06
CA ILE A 9 -0.48 13.88 0.45
C ILE A 9 -0.46 12.97 -0.78
N THR A 10 -1.15 13.35 -1.85
CA THR A 10 -1.18 12.60 -3.10
C THR A 10 0.22 12.53 -3.73
N ALA A 11 0.93 13.66 -3.80
CA ALA A 11 2.28 13.71 -4.34
C ALA A 11 3.26 12.82 -3.57
N VAL A 12 3.23 12.87 -2.22
CA VAL A 12 4.09 12.02 -1.37
C VAL A 12 3.78 10.53 -1.55
N THR A 13 2.50 10.17 -1.69
CA THR A 13 2.08 8.76 -1.86
C THR A 13 2.68 8.13 -3.12
N THR A 14 2.81 8.90 -4.21
CA THR A 14 3.29 8.40 -5.52
C THR A 14 4.67 8.93 -5.90
N THR A 15 5.44 9.46 -4.95
CA THR A 15 6.81 9.96 -5.18
C THR A 15 7.73 8.85 -5.68
N GLU A 16 8.69 9.21 -6.54
CA GLU A 16 9.74 8.32 -7.00
C GLU A 16 10.43 7.59 -5.83
N GLY A 17 10.65 6.29 -5.99
CA GLY A 17 11.20 5.42 -4.94
C GLY A 17 10.15 4.75 -4.07
N THR A 18 8.89 5.24 -4.03
CA THR A 18 7.80 4.55 -3.32
C THR A 18 7.34 3.30 -4.08
N LEU A 19 6.72 2.35 -3.37
CA LEU A 19 6.15 1.15 -3.99
C LEU A 19 5.00 1.51 -4.92
N ALA A 20 4.18 2.49 -4.56
CA ALA A 20 3.08 2.98 -5.40
C ALA A 20 3.59 3.49 -6.76
N HIS A 21 4.66 4.29 -6.77
CA HIS A 21 5.30 4.77 -8.00
C HIS A 21 5.82 3.61 -8.85
N ARG A 22 6.54 2.64 -8.25
CA ARG A 22 7.09 1.48 -8.97
C ARG A 22 6.04 0.61 -9.61
N MET A 23 4.85 0.53 -9.02
CA MET A 23 3.73 -0.25 -9.54
C MET A 23 2.84 0.54 -10.50
N GLY A 24 3.15 1.82 -10.77
CA GLY A 24 2.37 2.67 -11.67
C GLY A 24 1.00 3.05 -11.13
N ILE A 25 0.84 3.11 -9.79
CA ILE A 25 -0.42 3.52 -9.16
C ILE A 25 -0.61 5.03 -9.40
N THR A 26 -1.77 5.39 -9.95
CA THR A 26 -2.17 6.79 -10.21
C THR A 26 -3.43 7.12 -9.41
N ILE A 27 -3.35 8.15 -8.56
CA ILE A 27 -4.49 8.63 -7.78
C ILE A 27 -5.34 9.52 -8.70
N LEU A 28 -6.61 9.16 -8.88
CA LEU A 28 -7.57 9.92 -9.70
C LEU A 28 -8.36 10.94 -8.88
N SER A 29 -8.75 10.55 -7.67
CA SER A 29 -9.42 11.43 -6.72
C SER A 29 -9.20 10.93 -5.30
N ALA A 30 -9.17 11.85 -4.33
CA ALA A 30 -9.01 11.49 -2.93
C ALA A 30 -9.78 12.43 -2.00
N SER A 31 -10.41 11.82 -1.00
CA SER A 31 -11.05 12.49 0.14
C SER A 31 -10.94 11.57 1.36
N ALA A 32 -11.31 12.08 2.53
CA ALA A 32 -11.37 11.27 3.74
C ALA A 32 -12.39 10.12 3.67
N THR A 33 -13.38 10.22 2.78
CA THR A 33 -14.47 9.23 2.66
C THR A 33 -14.33 8.31 1.46
N GLU A 34 -13.63 8.76 0.40
CA GLU A 34 -13.44 7.97 -0.81
C GLU A 34 -12.11 8.31 -1.49
N VAL A 35 -11.37 7.28 -1.91
CA VAL A 35 -10.17 7.42 -2.73
C VAL A 35 -10.32 6.51 -3.94
N VAL A 36 -10.00 7.06 -5.14
CA VAL A 36 -10.03 6.33 -6.40
C VAL A 36 -8.64 6.36 -7.04
N ALA A 37 -8.16 5.20 -7.46
CA ALA A 37 -6.88 5.08 -8.16
C ALA A 37 -6.93 3.99 -9.23
N THR A 38 -5.99 4.08 -10.19
CA THR A 38 -5.74 3.02 -11.17
C THR A 38 -4.35 2.44 -11.00
N MET A 39 -4.15 1.23 -11.53
CA MET A 39 -2.87 0.55 -11.60
C MET A 39 -2.83 -0.31 -12.87
N PRO A 40 -1.75 -0.25 -13.68
CA PRO A 40 -1.63 -1.10 -14.86
C PRO A 40 -1.47 -2.57 -14.46
N VAL A 41 -2.01 -3.47 -15.27
CA VAL A 41 -1.77 -4.91 -15.14
C VAL A 41 -0.34 -5.24 -15.58
N ALA A 42 0.12 -4.61 -16.68
CA ALA A 42 1.48 -4.77 -17.19
C ALA A 42 2.52 -4.39 -16.11
N GLY A 43 3.51 -5.23 -15.89
CA GLY A 43 4.54 -5.06 -14.86
C GLY A 43 4.13 -5.54 -13.46
N ASN A 44 2.84 -5.82 -13.22
CA ASN A 44 2.29 -6.25 -11.93
C ASN A 44 1.70 -7.67 -11.99
N VAL A 45 2.23 -8.52 -12.88
CA VAL A 45 1.68 -9.86 -13.15
C VAL A 45 2.39 -10.97 -12.36
N GLN A 46 1.68 -12.05 -12.14
CA GLN A 46 2.22 -13.33 -11.70
C GLN A 46 2.71 -14.18 -12.90
N PRO A 47 3.40 -15.32 -12.68
CA PRO A 47 3.95 -16.13 -13.77
C PRO A 47 2.95 -16.61 -14.83
N TYR A 48 1.66 -16.66 -14.51
CA TYR A 48 0.59 -17.01 -15.47
C TYR A 48 0.08 -15.85 -16.34
N GLY A 49 0.73 -14.66 -16.28
CA GLY A 49 0.32 -13.48 -17.04
C GLY A 49 -0.92 -12.75 -16.51
N LEU A 50 -1.40 -13.10 -15.31
CA LEU A 50 -2.52 -12.43 -14.66
C LEU A 50 -2.02 -11.45 -13.60
N LEU A 51 -2.80 -10.41 -13.31
CA LEU A 51 -2.51 -9.49 -12.22
C LEU A 51 -2.21 -10.28 -10.93
N HIS A 52 -1.07 -9.97 -10.31
CA HIS A 52 -0.66 -10.62 -9.06
C HIS A 52 -1.60 -10.20 -7.91
N GLY A 53 -2.08 -11.16 -7.12
CA GLY A 53 -2.95 -10.87 -5.97
C GLY A 53 -2.31 -9.89 -4.97
N GLY A 54 -1.00 -10.01 -4.72
CA GLY A 54 -0.24 -9.06 -3.92
C GLY A 54 -0.26 -7.64 -4.47
N ALA A 55 -0.28 -7.47 -5.80
CA ALA A 55 -0.41 -6.14 -6.41
C ALA A 55 -1.77 -5.49 -6.09
N SER A 56 -2.85 -6.29 -6.08
CA SER A 56 -4.17 -5.82 -5.62
C SER A 56 -4.15 -5.41 -4.14
N CYS A 57 -3.42 -6.14 -3.29
CA CYS A 57 -3.26 -5.77 -1.87
C CYS A 57 -2.51 -4.45 -1.72
N VAL A 58 -1.41 -4.25 -2.45
CA VAL A 58 -0.64 -2.98 -2.43
C VAL A 58 -1.51 -1.82 -2.89
N LEU A 59 -2.27 -1.97 -3.97
CA LEU A 59 -3.19 -0.94 -4.45
C LEU A 59 -4.23 -0.58 -3.38
N ALA A 60 -4.86 -1.60 -2.77
CA ALA A 60 -5.87 -1.41 -1.72
C ALA A 60 -5.28 -0.74 -0.46
N GLU A 61 -4.09 -1.17 -0.03
CA GLU A 61 -3.40 -0.58 1.12
C GLU A 61 -2.99 0.86 0.85
N THR A 62 -2.46 1.15 -0.34
CA THR A 62 -2.06 2.51 -0.73
C THR A 62 -3.22 3.48 -0.64
N ILE A 63 -4.37 3.16 -1.27
CA ILE A 63 -5.51 4.10 -1.32
C ILE A 63 -6.27 4.15 0.01
N GLY A 64 -6.35 3.05 0.75
CA GLY A 64 -6.97 3.03 2.08
C GLY A 64 -6.14 3.83 3.09
N SER A 65 -4.81 3.73 3.06
CA SER A 65 -3.91 4.51 3.90
C SER A 65 -3.97 6.00 3.56
N LEU A 66 -4.07 6.35 2.26
CA LEU A 66 -4.26 7.73 1.83
C LEU A 66 -5.58 8.30 2.38
N GLY A 67 -6.68 7.56 2.26
CA GLY A 67 -7.97 7.95 2.85
C GLY A 67 -7.88 8.14 4.37
N ALA A 68 -7.20 7.22 5.07
CA ALA A 68 -7.01 7.29 6.51
C ALA A 68 -6.12 8.49 6.93
N ALA A 69 -5.11 8.85 6.13
CA ALA A 69 -4.29 10.04 6.37
C ALA A 69 -5.11 11.33 6.21
N LEU A 70 -5.98 11.39 5.18
CA LEU A 70 -6.91 12.51 4.98
C LEU A 70 -7.96 12.61 6.10
N HIS A 71 -8.43 11.45 6.61
CA HIS A 71 -9.34 11.38 7.76
C HIS A 71 -8.67 11.85 9.06
N ALA A 72 -7.43 11.43 9.29
CA ALA A 72 -6.67 11.76 10.49
C ALA A 72 -6.31 13.25 10.58
N GLY A 73 -6.04 13.89 9.44
CA GLY A 73 -5.60 15.28 9.36
C GLY A 73 -4.11 15.48 9.67
N LEU A 74 -3.70 16.74 9.67
CA LEU A 74 -2.30 17.12 9.92
C LEU A 74 -1.83 16.76 11.33
N GLY A 75 -0.54 16.47 11.47
CA GLY A 75 0.08 16.15 12.77
C GLY A 75 -0.22 14.75 13.28
N ARG A 76 -0.84 13.91 12.45
CA ARG A 76 -1.11 12.51 12.78
C ARG A 76 -0.34 11.57 11.85
N VAL A 77 0.03 10.41 12.38
CA VAL A 77 0.65 9.30 11.64
C VAL A 77 -0.34 8.18 11.49
N VAL A 78 -0.41 7.62 10.28
CA VAL A 78 -1.29 6.50 9.95
C VAL A 78 -0.45 5.33 9.48
N VAL A 79 -0.74 4.13 10.02
CA VAL A 79 -0.10 2.88 9.62
C VAL A 79 -1.15 1.80 9.42
N GLY A 80 -1.07 1.07 8.31
CA GLY A 80 -1.88 -0.13 8.10
C GLY A 80 -1.52 -1.20 9.13
N ILE A 81 -2.52 -1.80 9.77
CA ILE A 81 -2.33 -2.86 10.77
C ILE A 81 -3.00 -4.17 10.39
N GLU A 82 -3.92 -4.15 9.45
CA GLU A 82 -4.59 -5.34 8.94
C GLU A 82 -5.10 -5.07 7.53
N ILE A 83 -4.84 -6.01 6.62
CA ILE A 83 -5.42 -6.04 5.29
C ILE A 83 -5.93 -7.43 4.98
N SER A 84 -7.15 -7.52 4.45
CA SER A 84 -7.71 -8.74 3.89
C SER A 84 -8.09 -8.52 2.43
N ALA A 85 -7.94 -9.56 1.61
CA ALA A 85 -8.28 -9.50 0.19
C ALA A 85 -8.84 -10.83 -0.32
N THR A 86 -9.92 -10.74 -1.09
CA THR A 86 -10.48 -11.86 -1.82
C THR A 86 -10.44 -11.57 -3.32
N HIS A 87 -9.71 -12.40 -4.06
CA HIS A 87 -9.55 -12.28 -5.50
C HIS A 87 -10.63 -13.10 -6.19
N HIS A 88 -11.47 -12.43 -7.00
CA HIS A 88 -12.64 -13.04 -7.63
C HIS A 88 -12.41 -13.39 -9.09
N ARG A 89 -11.52 -12.63 -9.77
CA ARG A 89 -11.27 -12.73 -11.21
C ARG A 89 -9.83 -12.33 -11.55
N GLY A 90 -9.23 -13.04 -12.50
CA GLY A 90 -7.96 -12.63 -13.11
C GLY A 90 -8.16 -11.46 -14.06
N ALA A 91 -7.21 -10.51 -14.06
CA ALA A 91 -7.06 -9.48 -15.09
C ALA A 91 -5.72 -9.73 -15.80
N SER A 92 -5.73 -9.78 -17.15
CA SER A 92 -4.54 -10.12 -17.97
C SER A 92 -3.97 -8.94 -18.73
N GLU A 93 -4.73 -7.84 -18.86
CA GLU A 93 -4.35 -6.68 -19.66
C GLU A 93 -5.04 -5.40 -19.17
N GLY A 94 -4.62 -4.27 -19.74
CA GLY A 94 -5.19 -2.97 -19.41
C GLY A 94 -4.77 -2.49 -18.02
N GLU A 95 -5.72 -1.89 -17.32
CA GLU A 95 -5.55 -1.41 -15.94
C GLU A 95 -6.71 -1.87 -15.06
N VAL A 96 -6.49 -1.83 -13.76
CA VAL A 96 -7.53 -2.01 -12.76
C VAL A 96 -7.82 -0.68 -12.08
N THR A 97 -9.09 -0.44 -11.75
CA THR A 97 -9.54 0.70 -10.96
C THR A 97 -9.92 0.25 -9.58
N ALA A 98 -9.38 0.89 -8.55
CA ALA A 98 -9.70 0.64 -7.16
C ALA A 98 -10.44 1.83 -6.54
N VAL A 99 -11.48 1.54 -5.76
CA VAL A 99 -12.25 2.52 -4.99
C VAL A 99 -12.23 2.09 -3.53
N ALA A 100 -11.60 2.91 -2.68
CA ALA A 100 -11.64 2.76 -1.22
C ALA A 100 -12.72 3.65 -0.65
N ARG A 101 -13.61 3.09 0.20
CA ARG A 101 -14.67 3.83 0.90
C ARG A 101 -14.53 3.66 2.40
N LEU A 102 -14.68 4.77 3.13
CA LEU A 102 -14.63 4.78 4.57
C LEU A 102 -15.78 3.93 5.14
N ALA A 103 -15.44 2.83 5.80
CA ALA A 103 -16.37 1.97 6.52
C ALA A 103 -16.48 2.37 8.00
N HIS A 104 -15.36 2.80 8.61
CA HIS A 104 -15.31 3.32 9.97
C HIS A 104 -14.22 4.40 10.09
N GLY A 105 -14.56 5.56 10.67
CA GLY A 105 -13.63 6.65 10.93
C GLY A 105 -13.67 7.07 12.39
N GLY A 106 -12.74 6.54 13.19
CA GLY A 106 -12.55 6.86 14.60
C GLY A 106 -11.33 7.73 14.84
N ARG A 107 -11.10 8.08 16.10
CA ARG A 107 -9.95 8.88 16.53
C ARG A 107 -8.63 8.09 16.46
N THR A 108 -8.66 6.80 16.69
CA THR A 108 -7.48 5.92 16.79
C THR A 108 -7.44 4.85 15.69
N LEU A 109 -8.56 4.58 15.03
CA LEU A 109 -8.67 3.59 13.95
C LEU A 109 -9.54 4.16 12.82
N ALA A 110 -9.15 3.85 11.59
CA ALA A 110 -9.97 4.02 10.41
C ALA A 110 -9.96 2.73 9.58
N THR A 111 -11.13 2.35 9.04
CA THR A 111 -11.27 1.15 8.21
C THR A 111 -11.88 1.53 6.86
N TYR A 112 -11.30 1.01 5.79
CA TYR A 112 -11.77 1.22 4.42
C TYR A 112 -12.11 -0.10 3.76
N ASP A 113 -13.29 -0.17 3.12
CA ASP A 113 -13.64 -1.21 2.18
C ASP A 113 -13.16 -0.81 0.79
N VAL A 114 -12.50 -1.74 0.09
CA VAL A 114 -11.92 -1.50 -1.23
C VAL A 114 -12.48 -2.47 -2.25
N ILE A 115 -12.93 -1.94 -3.38
CA ILE A 115 -13.37 -2.72 -4.54
C ILE A 115 -12.44 -2.41 -5.70
N ILE A 116 -11.89 -3.46 -6.32
CA ILE A 116 -11.05 -3.37 -7.50
C ILE A 116 -11.79 -3.99 -8.68
N THR A 117 -11.85 -3.26 -9.79
CA THR A 117 -12.51 -3.68 -11.03
C THR A 117 -11.55 -3.61 -12.21
N ASP A 118 -11.80 -4.42 -13.25
CA ASP A 118 -11.11 -4.32 -14.54
C ASP A 118 -11.74 -3.23 -15.44
N THR A 119 -11.17 -3.04 -16.64
CA THR A 119 -11.63 -2.07 -17.63
C THR A 119 -13.08 -2.27 -18.11
N ALA A 120 -13.63 -3.47 -17.94
CA ALA A 120 -15.02 -3.78 -18.23
C ALA A 120 -15.96 -3.59 -17.02
N GLY A 121 -15.45 -3.03 -15.90
CA GLY A 121 -16.19 -2.82 -14.66
C GLY A 121 -16.46 -4.10 -13.87
N ARG A 122 -15.85 -5.23 -14.24
CA ARG A 122 -16.06 -6.51 -13.55
C ARG A 122 -15.18 -6.56 -12.30
N ARG A 123 -15.73 -7.03 -11.18
CA ARG A 123 -14.99 -7.12 -9.90
C ARG A 123 -13.84 -8.12 -10.01
N VAL A 124 -12.61 -7.63 -9.74
CA VAL A 124 -11.37 -8.40 -9.68
C VAL A 124 -11.07 -8.79 -8.24
N CYS A 125 -11.20 -7.85 -7.31
CA CYS A 125 -10.87 -8.05 -5.90
C CYS A 125 -11.82 -7.27 -4.99
N THR A 126 -12.06 -7.81 -3.80
CA THR A 126 -12.63 -7.10 -2.64
C THR A 126 -11.61 -7.15 -1.53
N SER A 127 -11.34 -6.01 -0.91
CA SER A 127 -10.36 -5.89 0.17
C SER A 127 -10.92 -5.02 1.28
N ARG A 128 -10.35 -5.16 2.49
CA ARG A 128 -10.58 -4.28 3.63
C ARG A 128 -9.25 -3.95 4.26
N LEU A 129 -9.01 -2.68 4.54
CA LEU A 129 -7.84 -2.18 5.23
C LEU A 129 -8.24 -1.52 6.54
N THR A 130 -7.56 -1.86 7.63
CA THR A 130 -7.65 -1.15 8.90
C THR A 130 -6.33 -0.45 9.20
N CYS A 131 -6.42 0.84 9.51
CA CYS A 131 -5.29 1.69 9.85
C CYS A 131 -5.36 2.14 11.30
N LEU A 132 -4.20 2.15 11.97
CA LEU A 132 -4.01 2.77 13.28
C LEU A 132 -3.62 4.23 13.07
N ILE A 133 -4.27 5.13 13.82
CA ILE A 133 -4.01 6.57 13.80
C ILE A 133 -3.37 6.95 15.14
N ARG A 134 -2.19 7.61 15.10
CA ARG A 134 -1.46 8.07 16.28
C ARG A 134 -1.05 9.52 16.14
N ASP A 135 -0.84 10.19 17.26
CA ASP A 135 -0.23 11.50 17.27
C ASP A 135 1.25 11.38 16.88
N GLN A 136 1.76 12.31 16.10
CA GLN A 136 3.17 12.35 15.75
C GLN A 136 3.97 12.69 17.01
N VAL A 137 4.98 11.88 17.37
CA VAL A 137 5.86 12.16 18.49
C VAL A 137 6.88 13.20 18.02
N PRO A 138 6.99 14.38 18.69
CA PRO A 138 8.02 15.36 18.36
C PRO A 138 9.42 14.74 18.50
N GLY A 139 10.25 14.82 17.46
CA GLY A 139 11.64 14.34 17.47
C GLY A 139 11.92 12.99 16.82
N ASN A 140 10.91 12.17 16.50
CA ASN A 140 11.10 11.03 15.63
C ASN A 140 10.83 11.47 14.18
N GLY A 141 11.89 11.71 13.43
CA GLY A 141 11.91 12.29 12.11
C GLY A 141 10.81 11.79 11.18
N ALA A 142 10.22 12.77 10.50
CA ALA A 142 9.50 12.64 9.25
C ALA A 142 8.35 11.62 9.21
N GLY A 143 7.16 12.03 9.60
CA GLY A 143 5.93 11.55 8.96
C GLY A 143 5.96 11.97 7.47
N PRO A 144 5.16 11.35 6.58
CA PRO A 144 5.20 11.56 5.12
C PRO A 144 4.99 13.01 4.65
N LEU A 145 4.75 13.95 5.56
CA LEU A 145 4.55 15.38 5.31
C LEU A 145 5.57 16.28 6.00
N GLY A 146 6.63 15.71 6.64
CA GLY A 146 7.70 16.47 7.30
C GLY A 146 8.86 16.74 6.35
N GLU A 147 9.34 17.99 6.27
CA GLU A 147 10.60 18.36 5.63
C GLU A 147 11.74 17.56 6.29
N GLY A 148 12.33 16.59 5.59
CA GLY A 148 13.51 15.89 6.10
C GLY A 148 13.73 14.44 5.69
N ALA A 149 12.96 13.87 4.79
CA ALA A 149 13.33 12.59 4.20
C ALA A 149 14.36 12.80 3.08
N GLY A 150 15.61 12.99 3.46
CA GLY A 150 16.75 12.76 2.56
C GLY A 150 16.77 11.27 2.16
N PRO A 151 17.39 10.92 1.01
CA PRO A 151 17.49 9.53 0.58
C PRO A 151 18.13 8.70 1.70
N PRO A 152 17.71 7.43 1.90
CA PRO A 152 18.35 6.57 2.89
C PRO A 152 19.84 6.48 2.55
N GLY A 153 20.68 6.89 3.51
CA GLY A 153 22.11 6.85 3.36
C GLY A 153 22.56 5.43 2.99
N GLU A 154 23.51 5.33 2.07
CA GLU A 154 24.24 4.10 1.75
C GLU A 154 24.99 3.61 2.98
N GLY A 155 24.31 2.82 3.82
CA GLY A 155 24.83 2.16 5.01
C GLY A 155 24.68 0.64 4.89
N GLY A 156 25.13 0.07 3.76
CA GLY A 156 25.25 -1.36 3.59
C GLY A 156 26.64 -1.83 4.04
N GLY A 157 26.83 -2.10 5.32
CA GLY A 157 27.94 -2.96 5.77
C GLY A 157 27.68 -4.40 5.29
N PRO A 158 28.74 -5.18 4.95
CA PRO A 158 28.58 -6.55 4.44
C PRO A 158 27.91 -7.42 5.50
N LEU A 159 26.87 -8.17 5.08
CA LEU A 159 26.27 -9.23 5.88
C LEU A 159 27.38 -10.26 6.16
N GLY A 160 27.66 -10.48 7.44
CA GLY A 160 28.68 -11.43 7.87
C GLY A 160 28.39 -12.82 7.34
N GLU A 161 29.39 -13.44 6.69
CA GLU A 161 29.44 -14.85 6.35
C GLU A 161 29.37 -15.68 7.63
N GLY A 162 28.29 -16.43 7.82
CA GLY A 162 28.11 -17.28 9.00
C GLY A 162 26.90 -18.20 8.92
N ALA A 163 26.82 -19.03 7.89
CA ALA A 163 25.99 -20.22 7.93
C ALA A 163 26.83 -21.42 7.45
N GLY A 164 27.35 -22.19 8.41
CA GLY A 164 27.96 -23.47 8.15
C GLY A 164 26.96 -24.48 7.58
N PRO A 165 27.40 -25.54 6.89
CA PRO A 165 26.52 -26.48 6.20
C PRO A 165 25.65 -27.26 7.20
N LEU A 166 24.36 -27.35 6.88
CA LEU A 166 23.41 -28.22 7.59
C LEU A 166 23.86 -29.68 7.40
N GLY A 167 24.13 -30.37 8.52
CA GLY A 167 24.52 -31.79 8.52
C GLY A 167 23.40 -32.65 7.93
N GLU A 168 23.81 -33.61 7.10
CA GLU A 168 22.94 -34.63 6.52
C GLU A 168 22.32 -35.52 7.62
N PRO A 169 21.05 -35.92 7.53
CA PRO A 169 20.48 -36.92 8.44
C PRO A 169 20.99 -38.29 8.09
N GLY A 170 21.74 -38.91 9.05
CA GLY A 170 22.23 -40.26 8.94
C GLY A 170 21.09 -41.28 8.76
N VAL A 171 21.14 -42.05 7.69
CA VAL A 171 20.32 -43.24 7.47
C VAL A 171 20.93 -44.38 8.31
N THR A 172 20.29 -44.77 9.40
CA THR A 172 20.59 -46.06 10.08
C THR A 172 19.65 -47.13 9.54
N GLY A 173 20.21 -48.05 8.74
CA GLY A 173 19.55 -49.30 8.40
C GLY A 173 19.62 -50.30 9.55
N SER A 174 18.55 -51.00 9.82
CA SER A 174 18.43 -52.41 10.30
C SER A 174 16.98 -52.84 10.06
#